data_a4e607a416a1845aa3742acc7fbcf52f
#
_entry.id   a4e607a416a1845aa3742acc7fbcf52f
#
_cell.length_a   1.000
_cell.length_b   1.000
_cell.length_c   1.000
_cell.angle_alpha   90.00
_cell.angle_beta   90.00
_cell.angle_gamma   90.00
#
_symmetry.space_group_name_H-M   'P 1'
#
loop_
_entity.id
_entity.type
_entity.pdbx_description
1 polymer ?
#
loop_
_entity_poly.entity_id
_entity_poly.type
_entity_poly.pdbx_seq_one_letter_code
_entity_poly.pdbx_strand_id
1 'polypeptide(L)'
;MRVLITGGTGFVGKHLLDVIAANSTPLTLDDVVVSSRSPQLTGYDVETVSWDVTADSVPDLRVDAVIHAATPASAELNARSPRLMFDQIVEGARRVIEFCANQPDPPRVVFTSSGAVYGEMPPGVTAWPEDSRLAADPLDAKNAYASGKRTAEALFALAGHEGVCRPTIARLFAFSGRHLPLDAHFALGNFVRDALAGGPIRVRGTGTAVRSYLDGDDMALWLLLALLSDLTVGRIVHVGSEEAVTIEELALMVADLAKIVRSPEERVLIEGRVAPIDGRDRYVPSTGLTRRLLGVEQETSLRESVELMLQMRSLPR
;
A
#
# COMPACT_ATOMS: atom_id res chain seq x y z
N MET A 1 -9.75 22.53 2.15
CA MET A 1 -8.39 22.12 1.74
C MET A 1 -8.53 21.24 0.51
N ARG A 2 -7.97 21.65 -0.63
CA ARG A 2 -8.08 20.89 -1.88
C ARG A 2 -6.94 19.88 -2.00
N VAL A 3 -7.27 18.60 -2.22
CA VAL A 3 -6.34 17.47 -2.17
C VAL A 3 -6.27 16.77 -3.52
N LEU A 4 -5.06 16.62 -4.08
CA LEU A 4 -4.83 15.78 -5.25
C LEU A 4 -4.46 14.36 -4.80
N ILE A 5 -5.20 13.36 -5.26
CA ILE A 5 -4.86 11.94 -5.10
C ILE A 5 -4.38 11.40 -6.45
N THR A 6 -3.08 11.18 -6.59
CA THR A 6 -2.56 10.51 -7.80
C THR A 6 -2.75 9.00 -7.66
N GLY A 7 -3.11 8.34 -8.75
CA GLY A 7 -3.42 6.90 -8.72
C GLY A 7 -4.75 6.56 -8.04
N GLY A 8 -5.72 7.47 -8.05
CA GLY A 8 -7.00 7.31 -7.38
C GLY A 8 -7.87 6.16 -7.85
N THR A 9 -7.61 5.60 -9.04
CA THR A 9 -8.28 4.39 -9.56
C THR A 9 -7.69 3.08 -9.02
N GLY A 10 -6.56 3.15 -8.32
CA GLY A 10 -5.87 1.99 -7.71
C GLY A 10 -6.47 1.57 -6.36
N PHE A 11 -5.86 0.55 -5.75
CA PHE A 11 -6.24 0.03 -4.43
C PHE A 11 -6.27 1.13 -3.35
N VAL A 12 -5.15 1.83 -3.18
CA VAL A 12 -5.02 2.91 -2.18
C VAL A 12 -6.02 4.02 -2.44
N GLY A 13 -6.11 4.49 -3.70
CA GLY A 13 -6.98 5.61 -4.07
C GLY A 13 -8.46 5.32 -3.82
N LYS A 14 -8.93 4.11 -4.14
CA LYS A 14 -10.33 3.73 -3.91
C LYS A 14 -10.68 3.68 -2.42
N HIS A 15 -9.80 3.13 -1.57
CA HIS A 15 -10.02 3.14 -0.13
C HIS A 15 -9.99 4.57 0.45
N LEU A 16 -9.12 5.45 -0.06
CA LEU A 16 -9.15 6.87 0.32
C LEU A 16 -10.50 7.51 0.01
N LEU A 17 -11.04 7.27 -1.18
CA LEU A 17 -12.35 7.80 -1.58
C LEU A 17 -13.50 7.22 -0.73
N ASP A 18 -13.46 5.92 -0.41
CA ASP A 18 -14.46 5.30 0.46
C ASP A 18 -14.49 5.95 1.86
N VAL A 19 -13.30 6.13 2.47
CA VAL A 19 -13.18 6.71 3.82
C VAL A 19 -13.60 8.19 3.83
N ILE A 20 -13.29 8.95 2.77
CA ILE A 20 -13.74 10.34 2.63
C ILE A 20 -15.25 10.39 2.44
N ALA A 21 -15.82 9.53 1.58
CA ALA A 21 -17.26 9.46 1.34
C ALA A 21 -18.05 9.05 2.61
N ALA A 22 -17.44 8.23 3.48
CA ALA A 22 -18.01 7.84 4.76
C ALA A 22 -17.95 8.96 5.84
N ASN A 23 -17.40 10.14 5.51
CA ASN A 23 -17.20 11.27 6.43
C ASN A 23 -16.39 10.92 7.69
N SER A 24 -15.45 10.01 7.57
CA SER A 24 -14.56 9.59 8.66
C SER A 24 -13.43 10.59 8.94
N THR A 25 -13.33 11.66 8.13
CA THR A 25 -12.36 12.76 8.25
C THR A 25 -13.06 14.09 7.95
N PRO A 26 -12.44 15.24 8.24
CA PRO A 26 -12.99 16.55 7.87
C PRO A 26 -12.94 16.86 6.37
N LEU A 27 -12.38 15.97 5.52
CA LEU A 27 -12.40 16.11 4.07
C LEU A 27 -13.71 15.56 3.50
N THR A 28 -14.20 16.20 2.42
CA THR A 28 -15.34 15.76 1.62
C THR A 28 -14.89 15.40 0.20
N LEU A 29 -15.73 14.73 -0.57
CA LEU A 29 -15.42 14.43 -1.97
C LEU A 29 -15.22 15.69 -2.82
N ASP A 30 -15.90 16.80 -2.48
CA ASP A 30 -15.74 18.09 -3.14
C ASP A 30 -14.33 18.71 -2.96
N ASP A 31 -13.63 18.31 -1.89
CA ASP A 31 -12.24 18.72 -1.64
C ASP A 31 -11.23 17.95 -2.48
N VAL A 32 -11.63 16.90 -3.19
CA VAL A 32 -10.72 15.92 -3.80
C VAL A 32 -10.68 16.04 -5.31
N VAL A 33 -9.47 16.04 -5.85
CA VAL A 33 -9.20 15.82 -7.28
C VAL A 33 -8.45 14.50 -7.43
N VAL A 34 -8.92 13.63 -8.29
CA VAL A 34 -8.27 12.36 -8.58
C VAL A 34 -7.53 12.42 -9.91
N SER A 35 -6.27 12.03 -9.92
CA SER A 35 -5.54 11.83 -11.17
C SER A 35 -5.23 10.36 -11.45
N SER A 36 -5.38 9.97 -12.71
CA SER A 36 -4.92 8.71 -13.26
C SER A 36 -4.78 8.80 -14.78
N ARG A 37 -4.15 7.79 -15.38
CA ARG A 37 -4.04 7.68 -16.85
C ARG A 37 -5.41 7.54 -17.54
N SER A 38 -6.37 6.94 -16.87
CA SER A 38 -7.75 6.75 -17.32
C SER A 38 -8.67 7.02 -16.14
N PRO A 39 -9.07 8.27 -15.89
CA PRO A 39 -9.74 8.68 -14.67
C PRO A 39 -11.25 8.33 -14.68
N GLN A 40 -11.61 7.11 -15.06
CA GLN A 40 -12.98 6.62 -14.95
C GLN A 40 -13.18 6.01 -13.58
N LEU A 41 -13.82 6.76 -12.69
CA LEU A 41 -14.24 6.30 -11.37
C LEU A 41 -15.76 6.11 -11.38
N THR A 42 -16.17 4.87 -11.24
CA THR A 42 -17.59 4.56 -11.03
C THR A 42 -17.92 4.60 -9.55
N GLY A 43 -18.98 5.27 -9.16
CA GLY A 43 -19.48 5.29 -7.78
C GLY A 43 -19.01 6.47 -6.92
N TYR A 44 -18.17 7.37 -7.43
CA TYR A 44 -17.75 8.57 -6.73
C TYR A 44 -17.99 9.82 -7.59
N ASP A 45 -18.61 10.85 -6.99
CA ASP A 45 -18.75 12.19 -7.59
C ASP A 45 -17.55 13.04 -7.15
N VAL A 46 -16.45 12.95 -7.90
CA VAL A 46 -15.20 13.66 -7.64
C VAL A 46 -14.65 14.25 -8.93
N GLU A 47 -13.97 15.39 -8.78
CA GLU A 47 -13.22 15.97 -9.90
C GLU A 47 -12.10 15.01 -10.34
N THR A 48 -11.95 14.83 -11.65
CA THR A 48 -10.93 13.95 -12.21
C THR A 48 -10.07 14.65 -13.24
N VAL A 49 -8.77 14.34 -13.25
CA VAL A 49 -7.81 14.82 -14.24
C VAL A 49 -7.03 13.65 -14.84
N SER A 50 -6.90 13.63 -16.18
CA SER A 50 -6.01 12.68 -16.84
C SER A 50 -4.57 13.14 -16.67
N TRP A 51 -3.76 12.34 -16.00
CA TRP A 51 -2.34 12.60 -15.82
C TRP A 51 -1.55 11.31 -15.63
N ASP A 52 -0.67 11.01 -16.59
CA ASP A 52 0.39 10.04 -16.40
C ASP A 52 1.59 10.74 -15.76
N VAL A 53 1.79 10.47 -14.47
CA VAL A 53 2.89 11.06 -13.70
C VAL A 53 4.29 10.68 -14.20
N THR A 54 4.40 9.77 -15.17
CA THR A 54 5.69 9.33 -15.73
C THR A 54 5.99 9.91 -17.11
N ALA A 55 5.00 10.48 -17.80
CA ALA A 55 5.12 10.85 -19.22
C ALA A 55 4.57 12.23 -19.54
N ASP A 56 3.48 12.65 -18.89
CA ASP A 56 2.76 13.87 -19.24
C ASP A 56 3.34 15.11 -18.59
N SER A 57 3.06 16.27 -19.19
CA SER A 57 3.30 17.55 -18.56
C SER A 57 2.48 17.69 -17.28
N VAL A 58 2.99 18.47 -16.34
CA VAL A 58 2.32 18.76 -15.06
C VAL A 58 1.00 19.52 -15.32
N PRO A 59 -0.13 19.07 -14.73
CA PRO A 59 -1.42 19.72 -14.95
C PRO A 59 -1.47 21.12 -14.29
N ASP A 60 -2.18 22.04 -14.92
CA ASP A 60 -2.48 23.35 -14.34
C ASP A 60 -3.66 23.21 -13.36
N LEU A 61 -3.33 22.88 -12.14
CA LEU A 61 -4.26 22.61 -11.04
C LEU A 61 -3.73 23.21 -9.75
N ARG A 62 -4.59 23.85 -8.97
CA ARG A 62 -4.24 24.37 -7.65
C ARG A 62 -4.75 23.45 -6.55
N VAL A 63 -3.84 23.07 -5.64
CA VAL A 63 -4.16 22.20 -4.48
C VAL A 63 -3.33 22.61 -3.26
N ASP A 64 -3.85 22.28 -2.08
CA ASP A 64 -3.18 22.48 -0.81
C ASP A 64 -2.37 21.26 -0.37
N ALA A 65 -2.74 20.09 -0.91
CA ALA A 65 -2.13 18.83 -0.49
C ALA A 65 -2.15 17.77 -1.59
N VAL A 66 -1.24 16.79 -1.50
CA VAL A 66 -1.09 15.68 -2.45
C VAL A 66 -0.93 14.36 -1.69
N ILE A 67 -1.69 13.33 -2.08
CA ILE A 67 -1.36 11.93 -1.76
C ILE A 67 -0.83 11.29 -3.03
N HIS A 68 0.48 11.00 -3.04
CA HIS A 68 1.10 10.37 -4.21
C HIS A 68 1.07 8.84 -4.09
N ALA A 69 0.04 8.23 -4.73
CA ALA A 69 -0.16 6.77 -4.78
C ALA A 69 -0.05 6.19 -6.21
N ALA A 70 0.29 7.01 -7.21
CA ALA A 70 0.46 6.60 -8.62
C ALA A 70 1.84 5.98 -8.86
N THR A 71 2.16 4.89 -8.19
CA THR A 71 3.40 4.15 -8.42
C THR A 71 3.12 2.69 -8.75
N PRO A 72 3.82 2.10 -9.75
CA PRO A 72 3.63 0.69 -10.04
C PRO A 72 4.05 -0.17 -8.83
N ALA A 73 3.27 -1.20 -8.53
CA ALA A 73 3.55 -2.18 -7.48
C ALA A 73 3.42 -3.60 -8.06
N SER A 74 3.81 -3.81 -9.32
CA SER A 74 3.70 -5.08 -10.02
C SER A 74 4.97 -5.92 -9.85
N ALA A 75 4.85 -7.06 -9.18
CA ALA A 75 5.95 -8.02 -9.08
C ALA A 75 6.40 -8.55 -10.46
N GLU A 76 5.46 -8.69 -11.40
CA GLU A 76 5.75 -9.09 -12.77
C GLU A 76 6.61 -8.03 -13.49
N LEU A 77 6.24 -6.75 -13.40
CA LEU A 77 7.04 -5.67 -13.98
C LEU A 77 8.44 -5.63 -13.36
N ASN A 78 8.53 -5.73 -12.03
CA ASN A 78 9.81 -5.76 -11.33
C ASN A 78 10.70 -6.94 -11.77
N ALA A 79 10.11 -8.12 -11.99
CA ALA A 79 10.85 -9.30 -12.43
C ALA A 79 11.30 -9.22 -13.90
N ARG A 80 10.42 -8.72 -14.80
CA ARG A 80 10.69 -8.68 -16.26
C ARG A 80 11.48 -7.47 -16.71
N SER A 81 11.28 -6.33 -16.06
CA SER A 81 11.84 -5.04 -16.45
C SER A 81 12.18 -4.19 -15.21
N PRO A 82 13.18 -4.64 -14.39
CA PRO A 82 13.51 -3.96 -13.13
C PRO A 82 13.91 -2.49 -13.34
N ARG A 83 14.64 -2.18 -14.40
CA ARG A 83 15.00 -0.81 -14.75
C ARG A 83 13.75 0.05 -15.00
N LEU A 84 12.80 -0.44 -15.78
CA LEU A 84 11.55 0.30 -16.06
C LEU A 84 10.75 0.54 -14.77
N MET A 85 10.71 -0.46 -13.87
CA MET A 85 10.09 -0.31 -12.55
C MET A 85 10.74 0.85 -11.76
N PHE A 86 12.06 0.85 -11.69
CA PHE A 86 12.83 1.91 -11.02
C PHE A 86 12.56 3.28 -11.65
N ASP A 87 12.72 3.38 -12.99
CA ASP A 87 12.57 4.64 -13.73
C ASP A 87 11.18 5.24 -13.54
N GLN A 88 10.11 4.43 -13.63
CA GLN A 88 8.73 4.90 -13.43
C GLN A 88 8.48 5.46 -12.01
N ILE A 89 9.05 4.83 -10.97
CA ILE A 89 8.89 5.30 -9.60
C ILE A 89 9.61 6.64 -9.40
N VAL A 90 10.83 6.74 -9.89
CA VAL A 90 11.68 7.93 -9.72
C VAL A 90 11.14 9.10 -10.54
N GLU A 91 10.75 8.86 -11.79
CA GLU A 91 10.19 9.91 -12.66
C GLU A 91 8.82 10.39 -12.12
N GLY A 92 7.96 9.47 -11.67
CA GLY A 92 6.70 9.85 -11.03
C GLY A 92 6.90 10.77 -9.82
N ALA A 93 7.89 10.46 -8.97
CA ALA A 93 8.25 11.34 -7.85
C ALA A 93 8.74 12.72 -8.31
N ARG A 94 9.60 12.78 -9.34
CA ARG A 94 10.10 14.04 -9.91
C ARG A 94 8.95 14.92 -10.43
N ARG A 95 8.02 14.35 -11.18
CA ARG A 95 6.86 15.07 -11.73
C ARG A 95 5.92 15.60 -10.64
N VAL A 96 5.71 14.83 -9.57
CA VAL A 96 4.92 15.32 -8.43
C VAL A 96 5.63 16.45 -7.69
N ILE A 97 6.96 16.41 -7.55
CA ILE A 97 7.75 17.51 -6.97
C ILE A 97 7.71 18.75 -7.88
N GLU A 98 7.81 18.59 -9.20
CA GLU A 98 7.63 19.68 -10.17
C GLU A 98 6.22 20.31 -10.05
N PHE A 99 5.19 19.46 -9.91
CA PHE A 99 3.81 19.92 -9.64
C PHE A 99 3.74 20.75 -8.35
N CYS A 100 4.39 20.30 -7.27
CA CYS A 100 4.45 21.03 -6.01
C CYS A 100 5.17 22.39 -6.15
N ALA A 101 6.24 22.43 -6.93
CA ALA A 101 6.99 23.68 -7.17
C ALA A 101 6.16 24.75 -7.91
N ASN A 102 5.13 24.35 -8.66
CA ASN A 102 4.23 25.25 -9.37
C ASN A 102 3.04 25.72 -8.51
N GLN A 103 2.93 25.28 -7.25
CA GLN A 103 1.88 25.75 -6.34
C GLN A 103 2.27 27.10 -5.70
N PRO A 104 1.28 27.95 -5.37
CA PRO A 104 1.56 29.25 -4.75
C PRO A 104 2.19 29.11 -3.34
N ASP A 105 1.80 28.09 -2.61
CA ASP A 105 2.31 27.74 -1.29
C ASP A 105 2.78 26.27 -1.28
N PRO A 106 3.84 25.91 -0.52
CA PRO A 106 4.31 24.54 -0.43
C PRO A 106 3.22 23.56 0.06
N PRO A 107 2.69 22.66 -0.80
CA PRO A 107 1.63 21.76 -0.43
C PRO A 107 2.12 20.68 0.56
N ARG A 108 1.22 20.16 1.36
CA ARG A 108 1.47 18.92 2.12
C ARG A 108 1.54 17.74 1.16
N VAL A 109 2.48 16.83 1.36
CA VAL A 109 2.59 15.63 0.52
C VAL A 109 2.67 14.39 1.40
N VAL A 110 1.80 13.42 1.16
CA VAL A 110 2.00 12.04 1.63
C VAL A 110 2.50 11.21 0.45
N PHE A 111 3.74 10.78 0.52
CA PHE A 111 4.31 9.85 -0.46
C PHE A 111 4.11 8.40 0.04
N THR A 112 3.38 7.60 -0.73
CA THR A 112 3.21 6.17 -0.44
C THR A 112 4.46 5.39 -0.85
N SER A 113 5.42 5.28 0.09
CA SER A 113 6.59 4.43 -0.04
C SER A 113 6.24 2.97 0.30
N SER A 114 7.22 2.15 0.64
CA SER A 114 7.01 0.74 0.94
C SER A 114 8.00 0.25 2.00
N GLY A 115 7.58 -0.68 2.86
CA GLY A 115 8.49 -1.43 3.73
C GLY A 115 9.54 -2.25 2.98
N ALA A 116 9.34 -2.52 1.68
CA ALA A 116 10.33 -3.19 0.83
C ALA A 116 11.69 -2.45 0.78
N VAL A 117 11.71 -1.15 1.08
CA VAL A 117 12.97 -0.35 1.14
C VAL A 117 13.97 -0.88 2.15
N TYR A 118 13.53 -1.65 3.14
CA TYR A 118 14.41 -2.24 4.14
C TYR A 118 15.18 -3.48 3.66
N GLY A 119 14.68 -4.18 2.66
CA GLY A 119 15.23 -5.45 2.22
C GLY A 119 14.83 -6.64 3.11
N GLU A 120 15.73 -7.61 3.25
CA GLU A 120 15.53 -8.79 4.08
C GLU A 120 15.64 -8.44 5.57
N MET A 121 14.73 -9.00 6.37
CA MET A 121 14.75 -8.79 7.83
C MET A 121 15.93 -9.51 8.46
N PRO A 122 16.72 -8.83 9.31
CA PRO A 122 17.86 -9.46 10.00
C PRO A 122 17.39 -10.57 10.95
N PRO A 123 18.23 -11.59 11.20
CA PRO A 123 17.92 -12.62 12.20
C PRO A 123 17.64 -12.02 13.58
N GLY A 124 16.60 -12.54 14.25
CA GLY A 124 16.20 -12.09 15.58
C GLY A 124 15.35 -10.81 15.62
N VAL A 125 15.16 -10.13 14.48
CA VAL A 125 14.22 -9.01 14.36
C VAL A 125 12.84 -9.57 13.98
N THR A 126 11.81 -9.18 14.71
CA THR A 126 10.44 -9.68 14.51
C THR A 126 9.52 -8.66 13.84
N ALA A 127 9.87 -7.37 13.84
CA ALA A 127 9.17 -6.30 13.17
C ALA A 127 10.17 -5.20 12.78
N TRP A 128 9.94 -4.53 11.64
CA TRP A 128 10.74 -3.40 11.20
C TRP A 128 10.47 -2.18 12.08
N PRO A 129 11.45 -1.66 12.81
CA PRO A 129 11.28 -0.41 13.54
C PRO A 129 11.28 0.78 12.58
N GLU A 130 10.51 1.83 12.91
CA GLU A 130 10.31 3.02 12.05
C GLU A 130 11.60 3.84 11.87
N ASP A 131 12.55 3.74 12.79
CA ASP A 131 13.86 4.39 12.75
C ASP A 131 14.96 3.53 12.11
N SER A 132 14.63 2.35 11.58
CA SER A 132 15.59 1.47 10.91
C SER A 132 16.24 2.16 9.72
N ARG A 133 17.57 2.10 9.66
CA ARG A 133 18.39 2.64 8.58
C ARG A 133 18.81 1.57 7.55
N LEU A 134 18.41 0.33 7.75
CA LEU A 134 18.70 -0.75 6.80
C LEU A 134 18.07 -0.45 5.44
N ALA A 135 18.67 -1.00 4.42
CA ALA A 135 18.22 -0.83 3.02
C ALA A 135 18.40 -2.15 2.27
N ALA A 136 17.53 -2.36 1.28
CA ALA A 136 17.68 -3.45 0.32
C ALA A 136 18.99 -3.31 -0.45
N ASP A 137 19.63 -4.44 -0.76
CA ASP A 137 20.88 -4.47 -1.54
C ASP A 137 20.65 -3.86 -2.93
N PRO A 138 21.31 -2.73 -3.28
CA PRO A 138 21.12 -2.08 -4.56
C PRO A 138 21.75 -2.84 -5.74
N LEU A 139 22.59 -3.82 -5.49
CA LEU A 139 23.23 -4.65 -6.52
C LEU A 139 22.35 -5.82 -6.98
N ASP A 140 21.34 -6.20 -6.19
CA ASP A 140 20.36 -7.20 -6.60
C ASP A 140 19.22 -6.52 -7.40
N ALA A 141 19.12 -6.86 -8.69
CA ALA A 141 18.08 -6.32 -9.58
C ALA A 141 16.64 -6.61 -9.11
N LYS A 142 16.42 -7.64 -8.27
CA LYS A 142 15.12 -7.92 -7.66
C LYS A 142 14.65 -6.77 -6.76
N ASN A 143 15.59 -5.98 -6.23
CA ASN A 143 15.34 -4.85 -5.36
C ASN A 143 15.10 -3.52 -6.12
N ALA A 144 14.91 -3.55 -7.45
CA ALA A 144 14.69 -2.34 -8.25
C ALA A 144 13.48 -1.53 -7.75
N TYR A 145 12.38 -2.18 -7.38
CA TYR A 145 11.24 -1.54 -6.74
C TYR A 145 11.61 -0.85 -5.42
N ALA A 146 12.31 -1.56 -4.54
CA ALA A 146 12.76 -1.04 -3.25
C ALA A 146 13.72 0.14 -3.42
N SER A 147 14.67 0.02 -4.33
CA SER A 147 15.64 1.07 -4.67
C SER A 147 14.96 2.30 -5.27
N GLY A 148 14.00 2.12 -6.16
CA GLY A 148 13.19 3.21 -6.73
C GLY A 148 12.39 3.95 -5.66
N LYS A 149 11.72 3.23 -4.75
CA LYS A 149 11.00 3.83 -3.61
C LYS A 149 11.95 4.59 -2.69
N ARG A 150 13.11 4.01 -2.36
CA ARG A 150 14.12 4.67 -1.52
C ARG A 150 14.66 5.96 -2.17
N THR A 151 14.90 5.94 -3.48
CA THR A 151 15.30 7.12 -4.24
C THR A 151 14.21 8.19 -4.22
N ALA A 152 12.95 7.82 -4.41
CA ALA A 152 11.83 8.74 -4.33
C ALA A 152 11.66 9.34 -2.91
N GLU A 153 11.87 8.56 -1.83
CA GLU A 153 11.93 9.08 -0.46
C GLU A 153 12.97 10.21 -0.33
N ALA A 154 14.17 9.99 -0.88
CA ALA A 154 15.24 10.98 -0.85
C ALA A 154 14.88 12.25 -1.65
N LEU A 155 14.25 12.12 -2.81
CA LEU A 155 13.79 13.25 -3.61
C LEU A 155 12.76 14.10 -2.86
N PHE A 156 11.75 13.50 -2.23
CA PHE A 156 10.78 14.23 -1.42
C PHE A 156 11.41 14.87 -0.17
N ALA A 157 12.37 14.20 0.47
CA ALA A 157 13.10 14.77 1.61
C ALA A 157 13.90 16.03 1.20
N LEU A 158 14.58 16.00 0.04
CA LEU A 158 15.30 17.15 -0.53
C LEU A 158 14.32 18.28 -0.88
N ALA A 159 13.22 17.98 -1.57
CA ALA A 159 12.18 18.95 -1.90
C ALA A 159 11.58 19.61 -0.64
N GLY A 160 11.44 18.86 0.44
CA GLY A 160 11.03 19.40 1.74
C GLY A 160 12.06 20.33 2.35
N HIS A 161 13.37 19.98 2.26
CA HIS A 161 14.47 20.84 2.71
C HIS A 161 14.55 22.15 1.91
N GLU A 162 14.26 22.11 0.62
CA GLU A 162 14.23 23.25 -0.29
C GLU A 162 12.95 24.08 -0.15
N GLY A 163 11.99 23.66 0.67
CA GLY A 163 10.72 24.37 0.86
C GLY A 163 9.74 24.24 -0.31
N VAL A 164 9.95 23.28 -1.20
CA VAL A 164 9.05 23.00 -2.35
C VAL A 164 7.75 22.33 -1.92
N CYS A 165 7.81 21.48 -0.90
CA CYS A 165 6.64 20.83 -0.33
C CYS A 165 6.87 20.48 1.15
N ARG A 166 5.82 19.96 1.82
CA ARG A 166 5.87 19.51 3.23
C ARG A 166 5.64 18.00 3.28
N PRO A 167 6.69 17.18 3.04
CA PRO A 167 6.51 15.76 2.82
C PRO A 167 6.35 14.95 4.10
N THR A 168 5.50 13.93 4.05
CA THR A 168 5.44 12.77 4.95
C THR A 168 5.71 11.52 4.12
N ILE A 169 6.64 10.69 4.54
CA ILE A 169 6.98 9.44 3.87
C ILE A 169 6.21 8.30 4.56
N ALA A 170 5.19 7.77 3.92
CA ALA A 170 4.42 6.64 4.44
C ALA A 170 4.96 5.33 3.86
N ARG A 171 5.66 4.51 4.65
CA ARG A 171 6.11 3.18 4.25
C ARG A 171 4.97 2.19 4.46
N LEU A 172 4.35 1.80 3.36
CA LEU A 172 3.23 0.88 3.31
C LEU A 172 3.73 -0.57 3.36
N PHE A 173 3.01 -1.42 4.11
CA PHE A 173 3.28 -2.86 4.18
C PHE A 173 2.24 -3.65 3.39
N ALA A 174 1.71 -4.77 3.92
CA ALA A 174 0.69 -5.50 3.21
C ALA A 174 -0.73 -5.15 3.71
N PHE A 175 -1.69 -5.28 2.81
CA PHE A 175 -3.08 -4.89 3.05
C PHE A 175 -4.07 -5.98 2.66
N SER A 176 -5.22 -5.94 3.33
CA SER A 176 -6.45 -6.62 2.97
C SER A 176 -7.49 -5.58 2.53
N GLY A 177 -8.69 -6.02 2.16
CA GLY A 177 -9.81 -5.11 1.90
C GLY A 177 -10.47 -5.30 0.54
N ARG A 178 -11.64 -4.67 0.39
CA ARG A 178 -12.60 -4.88 -0.71
C ARG A 178 -12.06 -4.60 -2.10
N HIS A 179 -11.08 -3.72 -2.24
CA HIS A 179 -10.48 -3.36 -3.54
C HIS A 179 -9.22 -4.16 -3.88
N LEU A 180 -8.83 -5.14 -3.04
CA LEU A 180 -7.65 -5.96 -3.31
C LEU A 180 -7.85 -6.78 -4.59
N PRO A 181 -6.94 -6.71 -5.59
CA PRO A 181 -7.02 -7.56 -6.78
C PRO A 181 -6.92 -9.06 -6.41
N LEU A 182 -7.79 -9.88 -7.01
CA LEU A 182 -7.84 -11.32 -6.72
C LEU A 182 -6.92 -12.15 -7.63
N ASP A 183 -6.46 -11.60 -8.73
CA ASP A 183 -5.68 -12.26 -9.80
C ASP A 183 -4.24 -11.72 -9.93
N ALA A 184 -3.85 -10.85 -8.99
CA ALA A 184 -2.49 -10.31 -8.93
C ALA A 184 -1.55 -11.20 -8.09
N HIS A 185 -0.35 -10.69 -7.83
CA HIS A 185 0.69 -11.41 -7.06
C HIS A 185 0.47 -11.44 -5.54
N PHE A 186 -0.69 -10.99 -5.06
CA PHE A 186 -0.99 -10.94 -3.62
C PHE A 186 -1.57 -12.27 -3.13
N ALA A 187 -0.91 -12.90 -2.16
CA ALA A 187 -1.33 -14.19 -1.62
C ALA A 187 -2.79 -14.16 -1.13
N LEU A 188 -3.16 -13.16 -0.31
CA LEU A 188 -4.52 -13.03 0.20
C LEU A 188 -5.56 -12.91 -0.92
N GLY A 189 -5.32 -12.10 -1.94
CA GLY A 189 -6.22 -11.97 -3.09
C GLY A 189 -6.45 -13.31 -3.80
N ASN A 190 -5.36 -14.05 -4.04
CA ASN A 190 -5.44 -15.38 -4.67
C ASN A 190 -6.21 -16.38 -3.78
N PHE A 191 -6.02 -16.34 -2.46
CA PHE A 191 -6.72 -17.23 -1.53
C PHE A 191 -8.23 -16.95 -1.49
N VAL A 192 -8.61 -15.67 -1.47
CA VAL A 192 -10.03 -15.28 -1.57
C VAL A 192 -10.63 -15.73 -2.90
N ARG A 193 -9.93 -15.56 -4.02
CA ARG A 193 -10.37 -16.07 -5.33
C ARG A 193 -10.59 -17.59 -5.31
N ASP A 194 -9.60 -18.34 -4.81
CA ASP A 194 -9.66 -19.80 -4.77
C ASP A 194 -10.82 -20.27 -3.85
N ALA A 195 -11.04 -19.58 -2.74
CA ALA A 195 -12.15 -19.85 -1.83
C ALA A 195 -13.51 -19.60 -2.47
N LEU A 196 -13.69 -18.47 -3.18
CA LEU A 196 -14.93 -18.15 -3.91
C LEU A 196 -15.21 -19.13 -5.06
N ALA A 197 -14.17 -19.77 -5.60
CA ALA A 197 -14.29 -20.84 -6.59
C ALA A 197 -14.59 -22.21 -5.98
N GLY A 198 -14.75 -22.34 -4.64
CA GLY A 198 -15.01 -23.60 -3.93
C GLY A 198 -13.73 -24.34 -3.52
N GLY A 199 -12.58 -23.72 -3.59
CA GLY A 199 -11.26 -24.25 -3.20
C GLY A 199 -10.79 -25.43 -4.06
N PRO A 200 -9.65 -26.05 -3.73
CA PRO A 200 -8.76 -25.77 -2.60
C PRO A 200 -7.97 -24.49 -2.74
N ILE A 201 -7.57 -23.89 -1.62
CA ILE A 201 -6.67 -22.74 -1.61
C ILE A 201 -5.26 -23.22 -1.88
N ARG A 202 -4.57 -22.59 -2.86
CA ARG A 202 -3.22 -22.99 -3.27
C ARG A 202 -2.17 -22.05 -2.72
N VAL A 203 -1.30 -22.58 -1.88
CA VAL A 203 -0.10 -21.90 -1.36
C VAL A 203 1.10 -22.32 -2.20
N ARG A 204 1.54 -21.44 -3.11
CA ARG A 204 2.62 -21.75 -4.07
C ARG A 204 4.00 -21.93 -3.42
N GLY A 205 4.24 -21.31 -2.26
CA GLY A 205 5.45 -21.44 -1.46
C GLY A 205 5.33 -22.49 -0.36
N THR A 206 6.25 -22.41 0.61
CA THR A 206 6.27 -23.31 1.78
C THR A 206 5.18 -23.02 2.82
N GLY A 207 4.50 -21.89 2.73
CA GLY A 207 3.55 -21.42 3.74
C GLY A 207 4.20 -20.74 4.96
N THR A 208 5.52 -20.83 5.13
CA THR A 208 6.24 -20.35 6.33
C THR A 208 6.54 -18.87 6.35
N ALA A 209 6.44 -18.19 5.21
CA ALA A 209 6.61 -16.74 5.13
C ALA A 209 5.63 -16.01 6.05
N VAL A 210 6.11 -14.99 6.78
CA VAL A 210 5.31 -14.26 7.75
C VAL A 210 5.00 -12.86 7.22
N ARG A 211 3.73 -12.49 7.28
CA ARG A 211 3.21 -11.19 6.85
C ARG A 211 2.28 -10.63 7.92
N SER A 212 1.95 -9.35 7.80
CA SER A 212 0.81 -8.76 8.51
C SER A 212 -0.02 -7.96 7.53
N TYR A 213 -1.30 -7.83 7.78
CA TYR A 213 -2.23 -7.18 6.85
C TYR A 213 -3.08 -6.16 7.60
N LEU A 214 -2.98 -4.88 7.20
CA LEU A 214 -3.88 -3.84 7.66
C LEU A 214 -5.06 -3.76 6.69
N ASP A 215 -6.27 -3.52 7.21
CA ASP A 215 -7.42 -3.28 6.35
C ASP A 215 -7.23 -2.01 5.51
N GLY A 216 -7.81 -2.01 4.31
CA GLY A 216 -7.67 -0.90 3.37
C GLY A 216 -8.30 0.40 3.84
N ASP A 217 -9.37 0.34 4.64
CA ASP A 217 -9.99 1.54 5.20
C ASP A 217 -9.17 2.11 6.36
N ASP A 218 -8.61 1.25 7.22
CA ASP A 218 -7.64 1.67 8.24
C ASP A 218 -6.40 2.32 7.60
N MET A 219 -5.86 1.70 6.55
CA MET A 219 -4.74 2.27 5.78
C MET A 219 -5.10 3.66 5.25
N ALA A 220 -6.27 3.81 4.64
CA ALA A 220 -6.73 5.07 4.06
C ALA A 220 -6.91 6.15 5.13
N LEU A 221 -7.52 5.80 6.26
CA LEU A 221 -7.67 6.69 7.41
C LEU A 221 -6.31 7.16 7.93
N TRP A 222 -5.33 6.24 8.11
CA TRP A 222 -3.99 6.61 8.58
C TRP A 222 -3.27 7.55 7.60
N LEU A 223 -3.41 7.33 6.28
CA LEU A 223 -2.83 8.21 5.25
C LEU A 223 -3.47 9.61 5.26
N LEU A 224 -4.81 9.69 5.41
CA LEU A 224 -5.52 10.96 5.50
C LEU A 224 -5.14 11.73 6.76
N LEU A 225 -5.07 11.07 7.92
CA LEU A 225 -4.62 11.69 9.16
C LEU A 225 -3.15 12.13 9.08
N ALA A 226 -2.29 11.35 8.42
CA ALA A 226 -0.90 11.75 8.16
C ALA A 226 -0.83 13.01 7.27
N LEU A 227 -1.72 13.14 6.27
CA LEU A 227 -1.81 14.34 5.43
C LEU A 227 -2.24 15.57 6.25
N LEU A 228 -3.17 15.39 7.18
CA LEU A 228 -3.76 16.46 7.98
C LEU A 228 -2.87 16.90 9.17
N SER A 229 -1.94 16.04 9.60
CA SER A 229 -1.10 16.26 10.78
C SER A 229 0.20 17.02 10.47
N ASP A 230 0.51 18.03 11.26
CA ASP A 230 1.83 18.68 11.24
C ASP A 230 2.92 17.80 11.90
N LEU A 231 2.53 16.86 12.73
CA LEU A 231 3.46 16.01 13.49
C LEU A 231 4.19 14.99 12.60
N THR A 232 3.69 14.72 11.40
CA THR A 232 4.30 13.76 10.47
C THR A 232 5.15 14.42 9.40
N VAL A 233 5.07 15.75 9.23
CA VAL A 233 5.87 16.48 8.24
C VAL A 233 7.36 16.28 8.48
N GLY A 234 8.09 15.93 7.42
CA GLY A 234 9.53 15.61 7.48
C GLY A 234 9.85 14.26 8.14
N ARG A 235 8.85 13.40 8.35
CA ARG A 235 9.04 12.10 9.02
C ARG A 235 8.70 10.92 8.12
N ILE A 236 9.25 9.77 8.51
CA ILE A 236 8.84 8.46 8.02
C ILE A 236 7.81 7.90 9.01
N VAL A 237 6.70 7.39 8.51
CA VAL A 237 5.67 6.68 9.26
C VAL A 237 5.43 5.32 8.63
N HIS A 238 5.13 4.32 9.45
CA HIS A 238 4.73 3.00 8.96
C HIS A 238 3.21 2.89 8.90
N VAL A 239 2.70 2.39 7.77
CA VAL A 239 1.28 2.08 7.60
C VAL A 239 1.15 0.58 7.36
N GLY A 240 0.64 -0.12 8.36
CA GLY A 240 0.55 -1.57 8.35
C GLY A 240 0.08 -2.12 9.69
N SER A 241 -0.19 -3.42 9.76
CA SER A 241 -0.56 -4.14 10.98
C SER A 241 0.66 -4.75 11.65
N GLU A 242 0.64 -4.87 12.97
CA GLU A 242 1.61 -5.65 13.75
C GLU A 242 1.16 -7.10 13.97
N GLU A 243 -0.08 -7.44 13.58
CA GLU A 243 -0.65 -8.79 13.69
C GLU A 243 -0.02 -9.72 12.65
N ALA A 244 1.00 -10.46 13.07
CA ALA A 244 1.79 -11.33 12.21
C ALA A 244 1.10 -12.68 12.02
N VAL A 245 0.99 -13.14 10.77
CA VAL A 245 0.47 -14.46 10.40
C VAL A 245 1.40 -15.11 9.38
N THR A 246 1.53 -16.43 9.43
CA THR A 246 2.16 -17.19 8.33
C THR A 246 1.21 -17.25 7.13
N ILE A 247 1.76 -17.48 5.95
CA ILE A 247 0.95 -17.65 4.72
C ILE A 247 0.04 -18.90 4.84
N GLU A 248 0.49 -19.95 5.55
CA GLU A 248 -0.32 -21.13 5.84
C GLU A 248 -1.49 -20.80 6.77
N GLU A 249 -1.25 -20.12 7.90
CA GLU A 249 -2.31 -19.66 8.82
C GLU A 249 -3.33 -18.79 8.12
N LEU A 250 -2.86 -17.86 7.25
CA LEU A 250 -3.74 -17.04 6.42
C LEU A 250 -4.62 -17.88 5.49
N ALA A 251 -4.04 -18.87 4.81
CA ALA A 251 -4.79 -19.75 3.90
C ALA A 251 -5.84 -20.57 4.66
N LEU A 252 -5.50 -21.11 5.83
CA LEU A 252 -6.43 -21.83 6.70
C LEU A 252 -7.56 -20.92 7.20
N MET A 253 -7.25 -19.69 7.61
CA MET A 253 -8.25 -18.70 8.02
C MET A 253 -9.25 -18.41 6.89
N VAL A 254 -8.77 -18.18 5.66
CA VAL A 254 -9.64 -17.94 4.50
C VAL A 254 -10.51 -19.17 4.20
N ALA A 255 -9.95 -20.38 4.28
CA ALA A 255 -10.69 -21.64 4.08
C ALA A 255 -11.81 -21.83 5.11
N ASP A 256 -11.54 -21.51 6.37
CA ASP A 256 -12.52 -21.59 7.45
C ASP A 256 -13.65 -20.57 7.27
N LEU A 257 -13.33 -19.31 6.97
CA LEU A 257 -14.31 -18.26 6.75
C LEU A 257 -15.19 -18.52 5.52
N ALA A 258 -14.60 -19.07 4.46
CA ALA A 258 -15.33 -19.48 3.26
C ALA A 258 -16.13 -20.78 3.44
N LYS A 259 -16.03 -21.45 4.60
CA LYS A 259 -16.72 -22.71 4.92
C LYS A 259 -16.48 -23.82 3.88
N ILE A 260 -15.22 -23.94 3.42
CA ILE A 260 -14.85 -24.97 2.46
C ILE A 260 -15.01 -26.35 3.12
N VAL A 261 -15.95 -27.16 2.61
CA VAL A 261 -16.29 -28.49 3.17
C VAL A 261 -15.33 -29.54 2.58
N ARG A 262 -14.15 -29.69 3.18
CA ARG A 262 -13.13 -30.70 2.83
C ARG A 262 -12.32 -31.04 4.09
N SER A 263 -11.49 -32.09 4.03
CA SER A 263 -10.51 -32.31 5.11
C SER A 263 -9.50 -31.14 5.18
N PRO A 264 -8.86 -30.89 6.32
CA PRO A 264 -7.87 -29.82 6.45
C PRO A 264 -6.78 -29.87 5.36
N GLU A 265 -6.28 -31.07 5.05
CA GLU A 265 -5.23 -31.32 4.04
C GLU A 265 -5.74 -31.08 2.61
N GLU A 266 -7.05 -31.20 2.38
CA GLU A 266 -7.66 -30.96 1.07
C GLU A 266 -8.15 -29.53 0.89
N ARG A 267 -8.31 -28.76 1.98
CA ARG A 267 -8.76 -27.36 1.91
C ARG A 267 -7.64 -26.42 1.50
N VAL A 268 -6.41 -26.72 1.94
CA VAL A 268 -5.21 -25.90 1.66
C VAL A 268 -4.13 -26.81 1.10
N LEU A 269 -3.65 -26.50 -0.10
CA LEU A 269 -2.59 -27.24 -0.78
C LEU A 269 -1.30 -26.43 -0.75
N ILE A 270 -0.30 -26.90 -0.01
CA ILE A 270 1.02 -26.29 0.05
C ILE A 270 1.89 -26.96 -1.04
N GLU A 271 2.25 -26.18 -2.09
CA GLU A 271 2.96 -26.67 -3.27
C GLU A 271 4.50 -26.61 -3.10
N GLY A 272 4.98 -25.74 -2.20
CA GLY A 272 6.41 -25.56 -1.93
C GLY A 272 7.00 -26.67 -1.06
N ARG A 273 8.28 -26.93 -1.26
CA ARG A 273 9.03 -27.85 -0.38
C ARG A 273 9.33 -27.18 0.95
N VAL A 274 9.26 -27.92 2.04
CA VAL A 274 9.62 -27.43 3.38
C VAL A 274 11.06 -26.91 3.35
N ALA A 275 11.23 -25.60 3.59
CA ALA A 275 12.52 -24.97 3.77
C ALA A 275 12.75 -24.70 5.28
N PRO A 276 13.99 -24.66 5.76
CA PRO A 276 14.25 -24.23 7.12
C PRO A 276 13.67 -22.84 7.37
N ILE A 277 12.97 -22.66 8.49
CA ILE A 277 12.45 -21.36 8.94
C ILE A 277 13.64 -20.57 9.47
N ASP A 278 14.24 -19.72 8.64
CA ASP A 278 15.38 -18.87 9.05
C ASP A 278 14.95 -17.46 9.53
N GLY A 279 13.64 -17.20 9.52
CA GLY A 279 13.03 -15.93 9.99
C GLY A 279 13.23 -14.74 9.06
N ARG A 280 13.98 -14.87 7.96
CA ARG A 280 14.27 -13.77 7.03
C ARG A 280 13.10 -13.42 6.11
N ASP A 281 12.22 -14.37 5.80
CA ASP A 281 11.02 -14.12 5.00
C ASP A 281 9.87 -13.58 5.86
N ARG A 282 10.15 -12.45 6.52
CA ARG A 282 9.20 -11.78 7.40
C ARG A 282 9.03 -10.32 6.98
N TYR A 283 7.76 -9.87 6.84
CA TYR A 283 7.42 -8.54 6.38
C TYR A 283 6.33 -7.94 7.28
N VAL A 284 6.75 -7.46 8.46
CA VAL A 284 5.91 -6.95 9.53
C VAL A 284 6.49 -5.64 10.04
N PRO A 285 5.72 -4.53 10.10
CA PRO A 285 6.17 -3.28 10.70
C PRO A 285 6.04 -3.27 12.22
N SER A 286 6.82 -2.42 12.89
CA SER A 286 6.40 -1.76 14.11
C SER A 286 5.71 -0.44 13.75
N THR A 287 4.59 -0.11 14.36
CA THR A 287 3.78 1.08 14.05
C THR A 287 3.61 2.00 15.26
N GLY A 288 4.37 1.74 16.32
CA GLY A 288 4.22 2.44 17.60
C GLY A 288 4.45 3.95 17.51
N LEU A 289 5.36 4.43 16.66
CA LEU A 289 5.55 5.87 16.43
C LEU A 289 4.36 6.46 15.66
N THR A 290 3.97 5.83 14.54
CA THR A 290 2.82 6.27 13.74
C THR A 290 1.56 6.38 14.60
N ARG A 291 1.25 5.34 15.39
CA ARG A 291 0.07 5.31 16.25
C ARG A 291 0.09 6.47 17.26
N ARG A 292 1.23 6.75 17.89
CA ARG A 292 1.36 7.89 18.81
C ARG A 292 1.23 9.25 18.12
N LEU A 293 1.80 9.42 16.90
CA LEU A 293 1.75 10.69 16.18
C LEU A 293 0.36 11.01 15.65
N LEU A 294 -0.39 10.00 15.23
CA LEU A 294 -1.69 10.15 14.60
C LEU A 294 -2.87 9.90 15.55
N GLY A 295 -2.64 9.27 16.71
CA GLY A 295 -3.70 8.85 17.62
C GLY A 295 -4.57 7.74 17.04
N VAL A 296 -3.99 6.82 16.27
CA VAL A 296 -4.70 5.74 15.56
C VAL A 296 -4.40 4.38 16.16
N GLU A 297 -5.34 3.47 16.01
CA GLU A 297 -5.21 2.04 16.24
C GLU A 297 -5.73 1.28 15.01
N GLN A 298 -5.42 0.01 14.91
CA GLN A 298 -6.05 -0.88 13.93
C GLN A 298 -7.48 -1.14 14.40
N GLU A 299 -8.48 -0.69 13.63
CA GLU A 299 -9.90 -0.85 13.95
C GLU A 299 -10.45 -2.19 13.44
N THR A 300 -9.99 -2.63 12.26
CA THR A 300 -10.47 -3.85 11.60
C THR A 300 -9.44 -4.96 11.72
N SER A 301 -9.77 -6.05 12.39
CA SER A 301 -8.91 -7.24 12.45
C SER A 301 -8.75 -7.88 11.06
N LEU A 302 -7.66 -8.64 10.86
CA LEU A 302 -7.46 -9.37 9.60
C LEU A 302 -8.62 -10.33 9.31
N ARG A 303 -9.17 -10.99 10.32
CA ARG A 303 -10.31 -11.92 10.18
C ARG A 303 -11.56 -11.22 9.67
N GLU A 304 -11.92 -10.08 10.26
CA GLU A 304 -13.06 -9.26 9.85
C GLU A 304 -12.90 -8.74 8.42
N SER A 305 -11.71 -8.24 8.09
CA SER A 305 -11.41 -7.78 6.73
C SER A 305 -11.57 -8.88 5.68
N VAL A 306 -11.06 -10.09 5.96
CA VAL A 306 -11.21 -11.26 5.06
C VAL A 306 -12.67 -11.68 4.94
N GLU A 307 -13.43 -11.68 6.04
CA GLU A 307 -14.86 -11.99 6.02
C GLU A 307 -15.63 -11.00 5.12
N LEU A 308 -15.38 -9.70 5.26
CA LEU A 308 -15.97 -8.67 4.40
C LEU A 308 -15.59 -8.87 2.93
N MET A 309 -14.33 -9.21 2.62
CA MET A 309 -13.89 -9.51 1.26
C MET A 309 -14.67 -10.69 0.64
N LEU A 310 -14.91 -11.75 1.40
CA LEU A 310 -15.67 -12.92 0.94
C LEU A 310 -17.15 -12.58 0.73
N GLN A 311 -17.78 -11.85 1.65
CA GLN A 311 -19.19 -11.47 1.58
C GLN A 311 -19.47 -10.57 0.37
N MET A 312 -18.72 -9.50 0.19
CA MET A 312 -18.94 -8.53 -0.88
C MET A 312 -18.77 -9.10 -2.29
N ARG A 313 -17.94 -10.14 -2.43
CA ARG A 313 -17.67 -10.78 -3.72
C ARG A 313 -18.55 -11.99 -4.02
N SER A 314 -19.30 -12.47 -3.01
CA SER A 314 -20.32 -13.51 -3.16
C SER A 314 -21.68 -12.96 -3.62
N LEU A 315 -21.88 -11.64 -3.60
CA LEU A 315 -23.11 -11.02 -4.10
C LEU A 315 -23.11 -11.02 -5.63
N PRO A 316 -24.22 -11.38 -6.30
CA PRO A 316 -24.34 -11.25 -7.73
C PRO A 316 -24.21 -9.78 -8.14
N ARG A 317 -23.40 -9.52 -9.17
CA ARG A 317 -23.18 -8.19 -9.76
C ARG A 317 -24.39 -7.74 -10.53
#